data_672a38dc48808aad6771e5a2cbe47b3e
#
_entry.id   672a38dc48808aad6771e5a2cbe47b3e
#
_cell.length_a   1.000
_cell.length_b   1.000
_cell.length_c   1.000
_cell.angle_alpha   90.00
_cell.angle_beta   90.00
_cell.angle_gamma   90.00
#
_symmetry.space_group_name_H-M   'P 1'
#
loop_
_entity.id
_entity.type
_entity.pdbx_description
1 polymer ?
#
loop_
_entity_poly.entity_id
_entity_poly.type
_entity_poly.pdbx_seq_one_letter_code
_entity_poly.pdbx_strand_id
1 'polypeptide(L)'
;LGERIVMRGQEGDDVRLVQQRLYDLGYLSGSVDGKFGLQTQKAVRAFQRAHKLEKIDGKVGPQTSEALFGEDVIALPTPTPVPTPTPVATPTPTATPDAARAPFAMREMDFIIDGQSARLMVGLTDADELLYPLCGVMERLAYDATYDGKGGWQLVQRETGAQLAVMAGESEGLCENALAIVDGVILLSDENQRVYAYAGEAYLNAAMLEKLGVRVTPLGDVATIETR
;
A
#
# COMPACT_ATOMS: atom_id res chain seq x y z
N LEU A 1 24.04 3.26 -22.82
CA LEU A 1 22.86 3.39 -23.65
C LEU A 1 23.30 4.14 -24.91
N GLY A 2 23.63 3.44 -25.99
CA GLY A 2 24.04 4.07 -27.24
C GLY A 2 22.92 4.94 -27.87
N GLU A 3 22.98 5.19 -29.16
CA GLU A 3 22.04 6.04 -29.92
C GLU A 3 20.58 5.52 -29.97
N ARG A 4 20.28 4.41 -29.28
CA ARG A 4 18.95 3.80 -29.25
C ARG A 4 17.99 4.58 -28.36
N ILE A 5 16.83 4.92 -28.90
CA ILE A 5 15.73 5.52 -28.12
C ILE A 5 14.98 4.42 -27.39
N VAL A 6 14.86 4.55 -26.07
CA VAL A 6 14.07 3.64 -25.21
C VAL A 6 12.71 4.27 -24.92
N MET A 7 11.62 3.57 -25.20
CA MET A 7 10.27 4.11 -25.11
C MET A 7 9.25 3.02 -24.73
N ARG A 8 8.04 3.46 -24.42
CA ARG A 8 6.93 2.59 -24.03
C ARG A 8 6.71 1.43 -25.01
N GLY A 9 6.51 0.24 -24.45
CA GLY A 9 6.30 -1.00 -25.18
C GLY A 9 7.59 -1.76 -25.47
N GLN A 10 8.75 -1.22 -25.09
CA GLN A 10 10.02 -1.94 -25.21
C GLN A 10 10.35 -2.67 -23.90
N GLU A 11 11.13 -3.72 -24.05
CA GLU A 11 11.60 -4.55 -22.93
C GLU A 11 13.10 -4.84 -23.14
N GLY A 12 13.82 -5.07 -22.04
CA GLY A 12 15.23 -5.46 -22.08
C GLY A 12 16.05 -4.86 -20.96
N ASP A 13 17.37 -5.16 -20.99
CA ASP A 13 18.31 -4.69 -19.97
C ASP A 13 18.55 -3.17 -20.03
N ASP A 14 18.42 -2.57 -21.22
CA ASP A 14 18.47 -1.12 -21.41
C ASP A 14 17.28 -0.43 -20.69
N VAL A 15 16.08 -1.02 -20.75
CA VAL A 15 14.91 -0.55 -20.01
C VAL A 15 15.14 -0.69 -18.51
N ARG A 16 15.66 -1.84 -18.08
CA ARG A 16 15.96 -2.11 -16.67
C ARG A 16 16.97 -1.11 -16.11
N LEU A 17 18.02 -0.78 -16.86
CA LEU A 17 19.02 0.20 -16.48
C LEU A 17 18.41 1.60 -16.31
N VAL A 18 17.53 2.01 -17.22
CA VAL A 18 16.80 3.29 -17.15
C VAL A 18 15.86 3.30 -15.92
N GLN A 19 15.13 2.21 -15.70
CA GLN A 19 14.23 2.10 -14.56
C GLN A 19 15.00 2.16 -13.23
N GLN A 20 16.12 1.44 -13.13
CA GLN A 20 16.98 1.47 -11.94
C GLN A 20 17.45 2.90 -11.65
N ARG A 21 17.95 3.60 -12.67
CA ARG A 21 18.43 4.96 -12.47
C ARG A 21 17.33 5.93 -12.08
N LEU A 22 16.15 5.84 -12.70
CA LEU A 22 14.97 6.63 -12.32
C LEU A 22 14.48 6.32 -10.91
N TYR A 23 14.61 5.07 -10.47
CA TYR A 23 14.30 4.63 -9.13
C TYR A 23 15.29 5.23 -8.12
N ASP A 24 16.60 5.12 -8.37
CA ASP A 24 17.66 5.67 -7.53
C ASP A 24 17.55 7.20 -7.38
N LEU A 25 17.04 7.88 -8.41
CA LEU A 25 16.81 9.32 -8.43
C LEU A 25 15.43 9.73 -7.86
N GLY A 26 14.60 8.78 -7.43
CA GLY A 26 13.29 9.04 -6.84
C GLY A 26 12.16 9.37 -7.83
N TYR A 27 12.41 9.28 -9.14
CA TYR A 27 11.37 9.53 -10.16
C TYR A 27 10.48 8.33 -10.44
N LEU A 28 10.95 7.11 -10.17
CA LEU A 28 10.21 5.88 -10.34
C LEU A 28 9.97 5.24 -8.96
N SER A 29 8.71 5.04 -8.59
CA SER A 29 8.31 4.33 -7.37
C SER A 29 7.78 2.92 -7.66
N GLY A 30 7.94 2.41 -8.88
CA GLY A 30 7.50 1.09 -9.32
C GLY A 30 8.63 0.08 -9.46
N SER A 31 8.29 -1.13 -9.91
CA SER A 31 9.25 -2.22 -10.11
C SER A 31 10.24 -1.94 -11.23
N VAL A 32 11.48 -2.41 -11.05
CA VAL A 32 12.53 -2.45 -12.07
C VAL A 32 12.43 -3.78 -12.81
N ASP A 33 11.40 -3.93 -13.63
CA ASP A 33 11.03 -5.19 -14.29
C ASP A 33 11.60 -5.36 -15.70
N GLY A 34 12.24 -4.31 -16.22
CA GLY A 34 12.75 -4.29 -17.58
C GLY A 34 11.69 -4.07 -18.66
N LYS A 35 10.46 -3.69 -18.28
CA LYS A 35 9.36 -3.38 -19.20
C LYS A 35 9.01 -1.91 -19.17
N PHE A 36 9.14 -1.23 -20.32
CA PHE A 36 8.82 0.20 -20.38
C PHE A 36 7.30 0.42 -20.41
N GLY A 37 6.68 0.40 -19.25
CA GLY A 37 5.25 0.62 -19.07
C GLY A 37 4.87 2.10 -18.93
N LEU A 38 3.60 2.33 -18.57
CA LEU A 38 3.08 3.69 -18.31
C LEU A 38 3.78 4.37 -17.12
N GLN A 39 4.13 3.60 -16.09
CA GLN A 39 4.82 4.14 -14.91
C GLN A 39 6.22 4.63 -15.28
N THR A 40 6.98 3.82 -16.00
CA THR A 40 8.30 4.21 -16.52
C THR A 40 8.20 5.45 -17.41
N GLN A 41 7.19 5.53 -18.29
CA GLN A 41 6.97 6.71 -19.13
C GLN A 41 6.66 7.96 -18.31
N LYS A 42 5.83 7.86 -17.26
CA LYS A 42 5.53 8.97 -16.36
C LYS A 42 6.78 9.43 -15.60
N ALA A 43 7.59 8.49 -15.11
CA ALA A 43 8.86 8.77 -14.45
C ALA A 43 9.84 9.50 -15.35
N VAL A 44 10.00 9.05 -16.61
CA VAL A 44 10.84 9.74 -17.60
C VAL A 44 10.34 11.15 -17.87
N ARG A 45 9.04 11.39 -18.02
CA ARG A 45 8.49 12.74 -18.20
C ARG A 45 8.71 13.65 -16.99
N ALA A 46 8.59 13.09 -15.77
CA ALA A 46 8.87 13.84 -14.55
C ALA A 46 10.35 14.25 -14.49
N PHE A 47 11.26 13.32 -14.82
CA PHE A 47 12.68 13.57 -14.94
C PHE A 47 13.00 14.66 -15.99
N GLN A 48 12.49 14.51 -17.23
CA GLN A 48 12.67 15.46 -18.29
C GLN A 48 12.22 16.89 -17.91
N ARG A 49 11.10 16.98 -17.17
CA ARG A 49 10.57 18.27 -16.68
C ARG A 49 11.48 18.88 -15.61
N ALA A 50 11.93 18.08 -14.65
CA ALA A 50 12.81 18.55 -13.57
C ALA A 50 14.15 19.06 -14.09
N HIS A 51 14.68 18.40 -15.13
CA HIS A 51 15.93 18.78 -15.80
C HIS A 51 15.73 19.80 -16.93
N LYS A 52 14.51 20.32 -17.12
CA LYS A 52 14.17 21.31 -18.16
C LYS A 52 14.65 20.92 -19.56
N LEU A 53 14.55 19.61 -19.88
CA LEU A 53 14.93 19.15 -21.21
C LEU A 53 13.99 19.72 -22.29
N GLU A 54 14.50 19.95 -23.47
CA GLU A 54 13.72 20.51 -24.58
C GLU A 54 12.50 19.69 -24.98
N LYS A 55 12.59 18.35 -24.81
CA LYS A 55 11.51 17.42 -25.13
C LYS A 55 11.05 16.67 -23.91
N ILE A 56 9.79 16.86 -23.55
CA ILE A 56 9.12 16.13 -22.44
C ILE A 56 8.15 15.11 -23.07
N ASP A 57 8.70 14.14 -23.80
CA ASP A 57 7.92 13.15 -24.56
C ASP A 57 7.79 11.80 -23.85
N GLY A 58 8.54 11.60 -22.77
CA GLY A 58 8.56 10.33 -22.01
C GLY A 58 9.33 9.22 -22.72
N LYS A 59 10.26 9.59 -23.62
CA LYS A 59 11.20 8.67 -24.26
C LYS A 59 12.61 8.96 -23.79
N VAL A 60 13.43 7.95 -23.70
CA VAL A 60 14.84 8.11 -23.36
C VAL A 60 15.66 8.09 -24.62
N GLY A 61 15.89 9.26 -25.17
CA GLY A 61 16.80 9.49 -26.29
C GLY A 61 18.19 9.95 -25.80
N PRO A 62 19.12 10.32 -26.71
CA PRO A 62 20.48 10.71 -26.34
C PRO A 62 20.53 11.80 -25.27
N GLN A 63 19.78 12.88 -25.44
CA GLN A 63 19.72 14.00 -24.46
C GLN A 63 19.19 13.57 -23.09
N THR A 64 18.13 12.74 -23.06
CA THR A 64 17.58 12.22 -21.80
C THR A 64 18.54 11.22 -21.17
N SER A 65 19.21 10.40 -21.96
CA SER A 65 20.19 9.44 -21.48
C SER A 65 21.42 10.15 -20.89
N GLU A 66 21.93 11.16 -21.56
CA GLU A 66 23.05 11.99 -21.08
C GLU A 66 22.71 12.66 -19.75
N ALA A 67 21.52 13.28 -19.65
CA ALA A 67 21.06 13.90 -18.42
C ALA A 67 20.84 12.86 -17.30
N LEU A 68 20.35 11.64 -17.61
CA LEU A 68 20.04 10.60 -16.64
C LEU A 68 21.29 9.94 -16.04
N PHE A 69 22.35 9.82 -16.81
CA PHE A 69 23.60 9.17 -16.41
C PHE A 69 24.76 10.16 -16.21
N GLY A 70 24.53 11.47 -16.41
CA GLY A 70 25.48 12.53 -16.14
C GLY A 70 25.75 12.79 -14.66
N GLU A 71 26.73 13.63 -14.37
CA GLU A 71 27.11 13.97 -12.99
C GLU A 71 26.21 15.06 -12.37
N ASP A 72 25.57 15.90 -13.17
CA ASP A 72 24.69 17.02 -12.74
C ASP A 72 23.21 16.59 -12.64
N VAL A 73 22.94 15.41 -12.12
CA VAL A 73 21.57 14.89 -12.04
C VAL A 73 20.84 15.47 -10.82
N ILE A 74 19.72 16.13 -11.06
CA ILE A 74 18.82 16.58 -10.01
C ILE A 74 18.03 15.33 -9.52
N ALA A 75 18.43 14.76 -8.40
CA ALA A 75 17.59 13.81 -7.69
C ALA A 75 16.43 14.58 -7.05
N LEU A 76 15.20 14.06 -7.19
CA LEU A 76 14.14 14.51 -6.29
C LEU A 76 14.62 14.24 -4.87
N PRO A 77 14.28 15.10 -3.86
CA PRO A 77 14.53 14.73 -2.48
C PRO A 77 13.92 13.35 -2.30
N THR A 78 14.78 12.36 -2.31
CA THR A 78 14.39 10.97 -2.11
C THR A 78 13.66 10.95 -0.78
N PRO A 79 12.43 10.45 -0.67
CA PRO A 79 12.06 9.88 0.60
C PRO A 79 13.25 8.95 0.93
N THR A 80 13.93 9.24 2.01
CA THR A 80 15.10 8.52 2.53
C THR A 80 15.00 7.08 2.07
N PRO A 81 16.01 6.49 1.38
CA PRO A 81 15.89 5.11 0.95
C PRO A 81 15.45 4.36 2.20
N VAL A 82 14.22 3.89 2.16
CA VAL A 82 13.81 2.86 3.11
C VAL A 82 14.89 1.81 2.91
N PRO A 83 15.74 1.53 3.91
CA PRO A 83 16.80 0.57 3.76
C PRO A 83 16.13 -0.64 3.09
N THR A 84 16.74 -1.10 1.98
CA THR A 84 16.36 -2.39 1.37
C THR A 84 16.04 -3.29 2.54
N PRO A 85 14.81 -3.80 2.70
CA PRO A 85 14.53 -4.59 3.88
C PRO A 85 15.60 -5.69 3.86
N THR A 86 16.63 -5.53 4.68
CA THR A 86 17.35 -6.65 5.26
C THR A 86 16.20 -7.59 5.58
N PRO A 87 16.21 -8.89 5.15
CA PRO A 87 15.07 -9.75 5.41
C PRO A 87 14.65 -9.44 6.83
N VAL A 88 13.59 -8.63 6.92
CA VAL A 88 13.04 -8.25 8.21
C VAL A 88 12.70 -9.59 8.77
N ALA A 89 13.42 -9.95 9.80
CA ALA A 89 13.03 -11.05 10.64
C ALA A 89 11.51 -10.97 10.66
N THR A 90 10.88 -12.04 10.16
CA THR A 90 9.44 -12.30 10.24
C THR A 90 8.90 -11.46 11.37
N PRO A 91 7.98 -10.50 11.16
CA PRO A 91 7.59 -9.60 12.23
C PRO A 91 7.39 -10.48 13.43
N THR A 92 8.25 -10.30 14.42
CA THR A 92 8.08 -10.93 15.73
C THR A 92 6.64 -10.62 16.06
N PRO A 93 5.77 -11.61 16.29
CA PRO A 93 4.35 -11.37 16.47
C PRO A 93 4.23 -10.17 17.38
N THR A 94 3.71 -9.09 16.81
CA THR A 94 3.48 -7.82 17.53
C THR A 94 2.86 -8.23 18.83
N ALA A 95 3.46 -7.85 19.93
CA ALA A 95 3.05 -8.26 21.26
C ALA A 95 1.53 -8.23 21.30
N THR A 96 0.92 -9.38 21.56
CA THR A 96 -0.55 -9.54 21.60
C THR A 96 -1.13 -8.28 22.23
N PRO A 97 -1.98 -7.50 21.52
CA PRO A 97 -2.48 -6.24 22.06
C PRO A 97 -2.98 -6.48 23.48
N ASP A 98 -2.58 -5.64 24.41
CA ASP A 98 -3.02 -5.78 25.80
C ASP A 98 -4.54 -5.59 25.83
N ALA A 99 -5.27 -6.70 25.81
CA ALA A 99 -6.73 -6.72 25.75
C ALA A 99 -7.39 -5.92 26.89
N ALA A 100 -6.64 -5.69 27.98
CA ALA A 100 -7.11 -4.88 29.12
C ALA A 100 -7.09 -3.37 28.85
N ARG A 101 -6.41 -2.91 27.80
CA ARG A 101 -6.29 -1.47 27.43
C ARG A 101 -7.01 -1.12 26.13
N ALA A 102 -7.51 -2.10 25.39
CA ALA A 102 -8.23 -1.84 24.16
C ALA A 102 -9.52 -1.03 24.40
N PRO A 103 -9.89 -0.11 23.50
CA PRO A 103 -11.13 0.67 23.59
C PRO A 103 -12.39 -0.19 23.32
N PHE A 104 -12.23 -1.48 23.12
CA PHE A 104 -13.26 -2.50 22.89
C PHE A 104 -12.79 -3.84 23.44
N ALA A 105 -13.71 -4.78 23.67
CA ALA A 105 -13.35 -6.12 24.10
C ALA A 105 -12.63 -6.88 22.96
N MET A 106 -11.57 -7.63 23.30
CA MET A 106 -10.82 -8.42 22.31
C MET A 106 -11.22 -9.89 22.41
N ARG A 107 -11.45 -10.52 21.27
CA ARG A 107 -11.86 -11.93 21.20
C ARG A 107 -11.22 -12.62 20.01
N GLU A 108 -10.79 -13.87 20.19
CA GLU A 108 -10.40 -14.74 19.08
C GLU A 108 -11.63 -15.29 18.37
N MET A 109 -11.64 -15.25 17.04
CA MET A 109 -12.66 -15.85 16.20
C MET A 109 -12.04 -16.62 15.04
N ASP A 110 -12.73 -17.66 14.61
CA ASP A 110 -12.38 -18.44 13.44
C ASP A 110 -13.07 -17.86 12.20
N PHE A 111 -12.32 -17.82 11.10
CA PHE A 111 -12.74 -17.27 9.82
C PHE A 111 -12.42 -18.22 8.67
N ILE A 112 -13.16 -18.09 7.59
CA ILE A 112 -12.77 -18.59 6.28
C ILE A 112 -12.46 -17.37 5.40
N ILE A 113 -11.18 -17.17 5.08
CA ILE A 113 -10.72 -16.04 4.27
C ILE A 113 -10.19 -16.59 2.96
N ASP A 114 -10.82 -16.22 1.85
CA ASP A 114 -10.53 -16.75 0.52
C ASP A 114 -10.44 -18.30 0.49
N GLY A 115 -11.43 -18.93 1.17
CA GLY A 115 -11.53 -20.39 1.26
C GLY A 115 -10.55 -21.06 2.23
N GLN A 116 -9.71 -20.32 2.92
CA GLN A 116 -8.74 -20.82 3.91
C GLN A 116 -9.18 -20.48 5.34
N SER A 117 -9.05 -21.48 6.24
CA SER A 117 -9.34 -21.27 7.66
C SER A 117 -8.28 -20.37 8.30
N ALA A 118 -8.71 -19.35 9.01
CA ALA A 118 -7.85 -18.42 9.73
C ALA A 118 -8.43 -18.13 11.12
N ARG A 119 -7.58 -17.84 12.08
CA ARG A 119 -7.97 -17.34 13.39
C ARG A 119 -7.43 -15.94 13.57
N LEU A 120 -8.31 -14.99 13.92
CA LEU A 120 -7.98 -13.58 14.10
C LEU A 120 -8.49 -13.09 15.44
N MET A 121 -7.75 -12.13 16.00
CA MET A 121 -8.18 -11.35 17.14
C MET A 121 -9.07 -10.21 16.64
N VAL A 122 -10.35 -10.24 17.00
CA VAL A 122 -11.35 -9.23 16.63
C VAL A 122 -11.70 -8.37 17.84
N GLY A 123 -12.15 -7.14 17.57
CA GLY A 123 -12.74 -6.27 18.56
C GLY A 123 -14.25 -6.48 18.65
N LEU A 124 -14.79 -6.26 19.83
CA LEU A 124 -16.23 -6.23 20.08
C LEU A 124 -16.56 -4.95 20.84
N THR A 125 -17.38 -4.10 20.25
CA THR A 125 -17.82 -2.85 20.86
C THR A 125 -18.89 -3.10 21.93
N ASP A 126 -19.18 -2.11 22.76
CA ASP A 126 -20.26 -2.16 23.75
C ASP A 126 -21.67 -2.34 23.11
N ALA A 127 -21.77 -2.10 21.79
CA ALA A 127 -22.99 -2.31 21.01
C ALA A 127 -23.02 -3.69 20.32
N ASP A 128 -22.18 -4.63 20.75
CA ASP A 128 -22.03 -5.97 20.15
C ASP A 128 -21.62 -5.95 18.66
N GLU A 129 -21.01 -4.86 18.19
CA GLU A 129 -20.51 -4.76 16.82
C GLU A 129 -19.11 -5.35 16.71
N LEU A 130 -18.89 -6.24 15.74
CA LEU A 130 -17.59 -6.85 15.47
C LEU A 130 -16.71 -5.90 14.66
N LEU A 131 -15.46 -5.81 15.10
CA LEU A 131 -14.39 -5.04 14.49
C LEU A 131 -13.28 -5.98 14.03
N TYR A 132 -12.94 -5.91 12.75
CA TYR A 132 -11.99 -6.80 12.10
C TYR A 132 -10.62 -6.12 11.97
N PRO A 133 -9.50 -6.79 12.30
CA PRO A 133 -8.17 -6.24 12.14
C PRO A 133 -7.83 -6.09 10.66
N LEU A 134 -7.55 -4.88 10.21
CA LEU A 134 -7.29 -4.54 8.81
C LEU A 134 -6.11 -5.35 8.25
N CYS A 135 -4.94 -5.26 8.89
CA CYS A 135 -3.75 -5.96 8.43
C CYS A 135 -3.96 -7.48 8.46
N GLY A 136 -4.51 -7.99 9.55
CA GLY A 136 -4.78 -9.42 9.71
C GLY A 136 -5.71 -10.00 8.65
N VAL A 137 -6.72 -9.26 8.20
CA VAL A 137 -7.63 -9.66 7.11
C VAL A 137 -6.94 -9.51 5.75
N MET A 138 -6.36 -8.34 5.48
CA MET A 138 -5.84 -7.99 4.16
C MET A 138 -4.60 -8.80 3.77
N GLU A 139 -3.73 -9.15 4.72
CA GLU A 139 -2.59 -10.03 4.46
C GLU A 139 -3.02 -11.42 3.95
N ARG A 140 -4.15 -11.93 4.44
CA ARG A 140 -4.74 -13.19 4.00
C ARG A 140 -5.46 -13.10 2.66
N LEU A 141 -5.85 -11.90 2.26
CA LEU A 141 -6.36 -11.55 0.92
C LEU A 141 -5.25 -11.13 -0.05
N ALA A 142 -4.01 -11.57 0.23
CA ALA A 142 -2.82 -11.31 -0.59
C ALA A 142 -2.42 -9.83 -0.72
N TYR A 143 -2.67 -9.02 0.32
CA TYR A 143 -2.12 -7.67 0.42
C TYR A 143 -0.89 -7.63 1.33
N ASP A 144 0.05 -6.78 1.00
CA ASP A 144 1.14 -6.38 1.89
C ASP A 144 0.71 -5.11 2.62
N ALA A 145 0.65 -5.17 3.95
CA ALA A 145 0.23 -4.08 4.79
C ALA A 145 1.43 -3.37 5.42
N THR A 146 1.43 -2.04 5.41
CA THR A 146 2.47 -1.20 6.02
C THR A 146 1.81 -0.10 6.87
N TYR A 147 2.27 0.06 8.11
CA TYR A 147 1.84 1.11 9.02
C TYR A 147 2.87 2.22 9.10
N ASP A 148 2.46 3.48 9.00
CA ASP A 148 3.36 4.65 8.98
C ASP A 148 3.75 5.17 10.38
N GLY A 149 3.21 4.58 11.44
CA GLY A 149 3.41 5.01 12.83
C GLY A 149 2.59 6.24 13.23
N LYS A 150 1.74 6.76 12.36
CA LYS A 150 0.93 7.99 12.56
C LYS A 150 -0.57 7.79 12.29
N GLY A 151 -1.02 6.54 12.28
CA GLY A 151 -2.42 6.19 12.03
C GLY A 151 -2.77 6.06 10.56
N GLY A 152 -1.77 5.81 9.70
CA GLY A 152 -1.95 5.49 8.28
C GLY A 152 -1.49 4.07 7.97
N TRP A 153 -2.35 3.32 7.29
CA TRP A 153 -2.05 1.98 6.75
C TRP A 153 -2.08 2.02 5.24
N GLN A 154 -1.03 1.53 4.63
CA GLN A 154 -0.94 1.34 3.18
C GLN A 154 -0.93 -0.14 2.88
N LEU A 155 -1.76 -0.55 1.93
CA LEU A 155 -1.93 -1.93 1.52
C LEU A 155 -1.73 -2.03 0.02
N VAL A 156 -0.92 -3.00 -0.40
CA VAL A 156 -0.62 -3.23 -1.81
C VAL A 156 -0.95 -4.68 -2.14
N GLN A 157 -1.85 -4.90 -3.08
CA GLN A 157 -2.19 -6.24 -3.52
C GLN A 157 -1.03 -6.87 -4.30
N ARG A 158 -0.60 -8.07 -3.91
CA ARG A 158 0.61 -8.74 -4.43
C ARG A 158 0.53 -9.07 -5.92
N GLU A 159 -0.66 -9.43 -6.42
CA GLU A 159 -0.83 -9.87 -7.80
C GLU A 159 -1.04 -8.71 -8.77
N THR A 160 -1.89 -7.76 -8.41
CA THR A 160 -2.31 -6.65 -9.29
C THR A 160 -1.52 -5.38 -9.06
N GLY A 161 -0.89 -5.21 -7.89
CA GLY A 161 -0.28 -3.98 -7.46
C GLY A 161 -1.29 -2.88 -7.13
N ALA A 162 -2.58 -3.21 -6.98
CA ALA A 162 -3.61 -2.28 -6.57
C ALA A 162 -3.28 -1.74 -5.17
N GLN A 163 -3.46 -0.42 -5.00
CA GLN A 163 -3.11 0.27 -3.77
C GLN A 163 -4.37 0.71 -3.03
N LEU A 164 -4.38 0.45 -1.75
CA LEU A 164 -5.41 0.85 -0.83
C LEU A 164 -4.75 1.48 0.39
N ALA A 165 -5.32 2.54 0.93
CA ALA A 165 -4.85 3.14 2.17
C ALA A 165 -6.01 3.42 3.11
N VAL A 166 -5.77 3.30 4.41
CA VAL A 166 -6.70 3.70 5.47
C VAL A 166 -5.97 4.68 6.37
N MET A 167 -6.59 5.82 6.67
CA MET A 167 -6.04 6.84 7.55
C MET A 167 -7.05 7.13 8.65
N ALA A 168 -6.65 6.85 9.88
CA ALA A 168 -7.48 6.99 11.07
C ALA A 168 -7.01 8.12 12.01
N GLY A 169 -5.82 8.70 11.76
CA GLY A 169 -5.21 9.69 12.65
C GLY A 169 -4.36 9.07 13.77
N GLU A 170 -3.66 9.92 14.51
CA GLU A 170 -2.63 9.51 15.48
C GLU A 170 -3.20 9.02 16.82
N SER A 171 -4.48 9.21 17.08
CA SER A 171 -5.11 8.88 18.38
C SER A 171 -5.62 7.44 18.40
N GLU A 172 -5.34 6.73 19.48
CA GLU A 172 -5.98 5.42 19.72
C GLU A 172 -7.46 5.61 20.07
N GLY A 173 -8.30 4.70 19.60
CA GLY A 173 -9.74 4.68 19.82
C GLY A 173 -10.57 4.84 18.54
N LEU A 174 -11.81 5.30 18.71
CA LEU A 174 -12.72 5.57 17.59
C LEU A 174 -12.23 6.77 16.77
N CYS A 175 -12.11 6.56 15.47
CA CYS A 175 -11.67 7.58 14.51
C CYS A 175 -12.89 8.10 13.74
N GLU A 176 -13.41 9.26 14.16
CA GLU A 176 -14.65 9.85 13.60
C GLU A 176 -14.50 10.34 12.15
N ASN A 177 -13.27 10.63 11.72
CA ASN A 177 -12.99 11.16 10.38
C ASN A 177 -11.98 10.27 9.63
N ALA A 178 -12.09 8.97 9.80
CA ALA A 178 -11.25 8.04 9.06
C ALA A 178 -11.56 8.14 7.57
N LEU A 179 -10.53 8.04 6.74
CA LEU A 179 -10.67 8.00 5.30
C LEU A 179 -9.99 6.75 4.74
N ALA A 180 -10.53 6.24 3.65
CA ALA A 180 -9.90 5.23 2.86
C ALA A 180 -9.63 5.75 1.45
N ILE A 181 -8.55 5.29 0.84
CA ILE A 181 -8.21 5.58 -0.55
C ILE A 181 -8.18 4.23 -1.26
N VAL A 182 -9.06 4.06 -2.23
CA VAL A 182 -9.14 2.84 -3.06
C VAL A 182 -8.95 3.26 -4.50
N ASP A 183 -7.92 2.76 -5.16
CA ASP A 183 -7.57 3.10 -6.56
C ASP A 183 -7.50 4.62 -6.82
N GLY A 184 -7.05 5.39 -5.83
CA GLY A 184 -6.95 6.84 -5.89
C GLY A 184 -8.26 7.61 -5.62
N VAL A 185 -9.34 6.92 -5.31
CA VAL A 185 -10.62 7.53 -4.90
C VAL A 185 -10.66 7.63 -3.38
N ILE A 186 -10.93 8.84 -2.88
CA ILE A 186 -11.04 9.09 -1.45
C ILE A 186 -12.48 8.74 -1.00
N LEU A 187 -12.57 7.84 -0.04
CA LEU A 187 -13.80 7.40 0.60
C LEU A 187 -13.77 7.85 2.06
N LEU A 188 -14.67 8.76 2.42
CA LEU A 188 -14.84 9.15 3.83
C LEU A 188 -15.67 8.12 4.57
N SER A 189 -15.31 7.82 5.82
CA SER A 189 -16.18 7.05 6.72
C SER A 189 -17.40 7.88 7.08
N ASP A 190 -18.55 7.22 7.21
CA ASP A 190 -19.80 7.81 7.70
C ASP A 190 -20.21 7.15 9.04
N GLU A 191 -21.38 7.49 9.54
CA GLU A 191 -21.90 7.01 10.84
C GLU A 191 -21.98 5.46 10.92
N ASN A 192 -22.06 4.78 9.77
CA ASN A 192 -22.14 3.32 9.70
C ASN A 192 -20.80 2.64 9.47
N GLN A 193 -19.74 3.42 9.13
CA GLN A 193 -18.41 2.90 8.82
C GLN A 193 -17.44 3.33 9.91
N ARG A 194 -17.17 2.40 10.80
CA ARG A 194 -16.35 2.67 11.98
C ARG A 194 -14.94 2.14 11.81
N VAL A 195 -13.98 2.98 12.15
CA VAL A 195 -12.56 2.66 12.21
C VAL A 195 -12.06 2.97 13.62
N TYR A 196 -11.39 2.01 14.21
CA TYR A 196 -10.69 2.18 15.49
C TYR A 196 -9.21 1.94 15.28
N ALA A 197 -8.37 2.78 15.84
CA ALA A 197 -6.92 2.57 15.89
C ALA A 197 -6.53 2.07 17.28
N TYR A 198 -5.81 0.96 17.35
CA TYR A 198 -5.28 0.43 18.59
C TYR A 198 -4.02 -0.40 18.37
N ALA A 199 -2.97 -0.12 19.14
CA ALA A 199 -1.69 -0.84 19.11
C ALA A 199 -1.07 -1.00 17.71
N GLY A 200 -1.20 0.02 16.84
CA GLY A 200 -0.66 0.01 15.48
C GLY A 200 -1.48 -0.79 14.47
N GLU A 201 -2.66 -1.28 14.86
CA GLU A 201 -3.62 -1.96 13.99
C GLU A 201 -4.88 -1.11 13.83
N ALA A 202 -5.49 -1.13 12.64
CA ALA A 202 -6.82 -0.59 12.41
C ALA A 202 -7.86 -1.69 12.54
N TYR A 203 -8.90 -1.41 13.29
CA TYR A 203 -10.05 -2.30 13.45
C TYR A 203 -11.25 -1.69 12.77
N LEU A 204 -11.81 -2.37 11.78
CA LEU A 204 -12.88 -1.89 10.93
C LEU A 204 -14.13 -2.73 11.13
N ASN A 205 -15.30 -2.09 11.14
CA ASN A 205 -16.54 -2.85 11.06
C ASN A 205 -16.78 -3.40 9.64
N ALA A 206 -17.76 -4.32 9.50
CA ALA A 206 -18.06 -4.97 8.23
C ALA A 206 -18.43 -3.94 7.13
N ALA A 207 -19.17 -2.87 7.46
CA ALA A 207 -19.56 -1.84 6.52
C ALA A 207 -18.35 -1.07 5.95
N MET A 208 -17.32 -0.83 6.77
CA MET A 208 -16.09 -0.20 6.30
C MET A 208 -15.25 -1.16 5.44
N LEU A 209 -15.19 -2.46 5.79
CA LEU A 209 -14.53 -3.47 4.95
C LEU A 209 -15.21 -3.61 3.58
N GLU A 210 -16.55 -3.58 3.53
CA GLU A 210 -17.29 -3.60 2.27
C GLU A 210 -16.95 -2.42 1.36
N LYS A 211 -16.70 -1.25 1.94
CA LYS A 211 -16.26 -0.05 1.23
C LYS A 211 -14.87 -0.23 0.60
N LEU A 212 -14.02 -1.05 1.24
CA LEU A 212 -12.71 -1.44 0.73
C LEU A 212 -12.76 -2.60 -0.29
N GLY A 213 -13.95 -3.05 -0.68
CA GLY A 213 -14.12 -4.16 -1.61
C GLY A 213 -14.02 -5.55 -0.96
N VAL A 214 -14.11 -5.62 0.38
CA VAL A 214 -14.05 -6.87 1.14
C VAL A 214 -15.44 -7.17 1.70
N ARG A 215 -16.00 -8.32 1.35
CA ARG A 215 -17.30 -8.78 1.86
C ARG A 215 -17.11 -9.67 3.09
N VAL A 216 -17.88 -9.39 4.13
CA VAL A 216 -17.95 -10.22 5.32
C VAL A 216 -19.33 -10.86 5.40
N THR A 217 -19.38 -12.18 5.43
CA THR A 217 -20.64 -12.94 5.56
C THR A 217 -20.60 -13.76 6.83
N PRO A 218 -21.43 -13.47 7.83
CA PRO A 218 -21.50 -14.27 9.05
C PRO A 218 -22.10 -15.67 8.74
N LEU A 219 -21.50 -16.72 9.30
CA LEU A 219 -21.92 -18.10 9.17
C LEU A 219 -21.92 -18.78 10.53
N GLY A 220 -22.88 -18.48 11.38
CA GLY A 220 -22.93 -18.94 12.76
C GLY A 220 -21.77 -18.37 13.60
N ASP A 221 -20.94 -19.26 14.19
CA ASP A 221 -19.77 -18.86 14.99
C ASP A 221 -18.51 -18.55 14.14
N VAL A 222 -18.61 -18.69 12.83
CA VAL A 222 -17.54 -18.43 11.85
C VAL A 222 -18.00 -17.34 10.89
N ALA A 223 -17.11 -16.51 10.38
CA ALA A 223 -17.43 -15.58 9.30
C ALA A 223 -16.58 -15.87 8.07
N THR A 224 -17.18 -15.71 6.89
CA THR A 224 -16.46 -15.80 5.60
C THR A 224 -16.09 -14.41 5.15
N ILE A 225 -14.84 -14.23 4.73
CA ILE A 225 -14.29 -12.97 4.21
C ILE A 225 -13.75 -13.22 2.81
N GLU A 226 -14.19 -12.43 1.85
CA GLU A 226 -13.84 -12.56 0.44
C GLU A 226 -13.66 -11.18 -0.21
N THR A 227 -12.79 -11.08 -1.21
CA THR A 227 -12.72 -9.91 -2.09
C THR A 227 -13.88 -9.91 -3.08
N ARG A 228 -14.36 -8.73 -3.44
CA ARG A 228 -15.38 -8.55 -4.50
C ARG A 228 -14.75 -8.55 -5.88
#